data_82ffa0d01391a4df69bb1319d6c4653b
#
_entry.id   82ffa0d01391a4df69bb1319d6c4653b
#
_cell.length_a   1.000
_cell.length_b   1.000
_cell.length_c   1.000
_cell.angle_alpha   90.00
_cell.angle_beta   90.00
_cell.angle_gamma   90.00
#
_symmetry.space_group_name_H-M   'P 1'
#
loop_
_entity.id
_entity.type
_entity.pdbx_description
1 polymer ?
#
loop_
_entity_poly.entity_id
_entity_poly.type
_entity_poly.pdbx_seq_one_letter_code
_entity_poly.pdbx_strand_id
1 'polypeptide(L)' 'MKVIIASDHGGINIRKEIINLLGEMSIIYEDLGCECSSSVDYPDYAIPVAKRVANGEADFGILICGTGIG' A
#
# COMPACT_ATOMS: atom_id res chain seq x y z
N MET A 1 12.21 10.03 -4.68
CA MET A 1 11.32 9.58 -3.59
C MET A 1 10.67 8.27 -3.99
N LYS A 2 10.61 7.33 -3.08
CA LYS A 2 9.98 6.04 -3.32
C LYS A 2 8.86 5.80 -2.31
N VAL A 3 7.73 5.28 -2.79
CA VAL A 3 6.54 4.99 -1.99
C VAL A 3 6.21 3.51 -2.11
N ILE A 4 5.87 2.88 -1.00
CA ILE A 4 5.34 1.53 -0.98
C ILE A 4 3.84 1.64 -0.70
N ILE A 5 3.02 0.95 -1.47
CA ILE A 5 1.58 0.97 -1.31
C ILE A 5 1.05 -0.44 -1.12
N ALA A 6 0.14 -0.60 -0.19
CA ALA A 6 -0.56 -1.85 0.05
C ALA A 6 -1.99 -1.55 0.49
N SER A 7 -2.88 -2.50 0.24
CA SER A 7 -4.27 -2.36 0.64
C SER A 7 -4.85 -3.70 1.03
N ASP A 8 -5.95 -3.64 1.77
CA ASP A 8 -6.75 -4.82 1.97
C ASP A 8 -7.68 -5.03 0.75
N HIS A 9 -8.49 -6.06 0.84
CA HIS A 9 -9.44 -6.44 -0.19
C HIS A 9 -10.41 -5.30 -0.55
N GLY A 10 -10.87 -4.54 0.43
CA GLY A 10 -11.82 -3.46 0.21
C GLY A 10 -11.21 -2.16 -0.33
N GLY A 11 -9.89 -2.03 -0.29
CA GLY A 11 -9.20 -0.83 -0.72
C GLY A 11 -8.63 -0.87 -2.12
N ILE A 12 -8.95 -1.91 -2.91
CA ILE A 12 -8.35 -2.13 -4.22
C ILE A 12 -8.63 -0.97 -5.19
N ASN A 13 -9.85 -0.46 -5.23
CA ASN A 13 -10.21 0.62 -6.15
C ASN A 13 -9.47 1.91 -5.80
N ILE A 14 -9.40 2.24 -4.53
CA ILE A 14 -8.68 3.43 -4.07
C ILE A 14 -7.19 3.27 -4.34
N ARG A 15 -6.65 2.08 -4.13
CA ARG A 15 -5.24 1.81 -4.43
C ARG A 15 -4.92 2.07 -5.89
N LYS A 16 -5.77 1.62 -6.81
CA LYS A 16 -5.58 1.85 -8.24
C LYS A 16 -5.57 3.33 -8.58
N GLU A 17 -6.46 4.11 -7.98
CA GLU A 17 -6.51 5.55 -8.18
C GLU A 17 -5.24 6.24 -7.69
N ILE A 18 -4.75 5.83 -6.52
CA ILE A 18 -3.52 6.39 -5.97
C ILE A 18 -2.31 6.02 -6.83
N ILE A 19 -2.26 4.80 -7.32
CA ILE A 19 -1.18 4.36 -8.21
C ILE A 19 -1.15 5.21 -9.48
N ASN A 20 -2.32 5.48 -10.06
CA ASN A 20 -2.41 6.35 -11.22
C ASN A 20 -1.91 7.76 -10.91
N LEU A 21 -2.26 8.30 -9.75
CA LEU A 21 -1.80 9.61 -9.32
C LEU A 21 -0.28 9.63 -9.13
N LEU A 22 0.28 8.61 -8.50
CA LEU A 22 1.72 8.52 -8.31
C LEU A 22 2.45 8.46 -9.65
N GLY A 23 1.90 7.75 -10.61
CA GLY A 23 2.46 7.71 -11.96
C GLY A 23 2.44 9.07 -12.65
N GLU A 24 1.34 9.81 -12.50
CA GLU A 24 1.22 11.17 -13.05
C GLU A 24 2.21 12.13 -12.43
N MET A 25 2.52 11.93 -11.14
CA MET A 25 3.47 12.77 -10.41
C MET A 25 4.92 12.32 -10.61
N SER A 26 5.15 11.29 -11.40
CA SER A 26 6.49 10.71 -11.63
C SER A 26 7.15 10.23 -10.34
N ILE A 27 6.35 9.75 -9.40
CA ILE A 27 6.85 9.20 -8.15
C ILE A 27 7.08 7.71 -8.33
N ILE A 28 8.24 7.24 -7.92
CA ILE A 28 8.56 5.81 -7.93
C ILE A 28 7.74 5.13 -6.84
N TYR A 29 7.04 4.07 -7.18
CA TYR A 29 6.26 3.32 -6.20
C TYR A 29 6.46 1.83 -6.36
N GLU A 30 6.18 1.11 -5.29
CA GLU A 30 6.13 -0.35 -5.31
C GLU A 30 4.79 -0.78 -4.74
N ASP A 31 4.04 -1.53 -5.53
CA ASP A 31 2.74 -2.04 -5.15
C ASP A 31 2.90 -3.45 -4.59
N LEU A 32 2.73 -3.60 -3.28
CA LEU A 32 2.79 -4.90 -2.64
C LEU A 32 1.51 -5.71 -2.90
N GLY A 33 0.52 -5.07 -3.46
CA GLY A 33 -0.71 -5.74 -3.85
C GLY A 33 -1.62 -6.05 -2.69
N CYS A 34 -2.58 -6.90 -2.99
CA CYS A 34 -3.53 -7.42 -2.04
C CYS A 34 -3.58 -8.92 -2.25
N GLU A 35 -3.38 -9.69 -1.20
CA GLU A 35 -3.55 -11.12 -1.28
C GLU A 35 -5.04 -11.45 -1.19
N CYS A 36 -5.70 -11.37 -2.33
CA CYS A 36 -7.15 -11.32 -2.41
C CYS A 36 -7.83 -12.67 -2.33
N SER A 37 -7.13 -13.74 -2.03
CA SER A 37 -7.72 -15.07 -1.95
C SER A 37 -8.50 -15.32 -0.67
N SER A 38 -8.34 -14.47 0.32
CA SER A 38 -9.07 -14.54 1.58
C SER A 38 -9.02 -13.19 2.25
N SER A 39 -9.85 -12.98 3.27
CA SER A 39 -9.78 -11.76 4.05
C SER A 39 -8.44 -11.70 4.78
N VAL A 40 -7.73 -10.59 4.65
CA VAL A 40 -6.48 -10.36 5.35
C VAL A 40 -6.71 -9.36 6.47
N ASP A 41 -6.06 -9.57 7.60
CA ASP A 41 -6.09 -8.63 8.69
C ASP A 41 -5.15 -7.46 8.40
N TYR A 42 -5.46 -6.30 8.94
CA TYR A 42 -4.65 -5.10 8.76
C TYR A 42 -3.15 -5.34 9.02
N PRO A 43 -2.74 -6.01 10.11
CA PRO A 43 -1.31 -6.24 10.35
C PRO A 43 -0.62 -7.08 9.30
N ASP A 44 -1.35 -7.93 8.56
CA ASP A 44 -0.76 -8.82 7.57
C ASP A 44 -0.11 -8.07 6.42
N TYR A 45 -0.61 -6.89 6.10
CA TYR A 45 0.01 -6.06 5.05
C TYR A 45 0.66 -4.80 5.61
N ALA A 46 0.25 -4.33 6.77
CA ALA A 46 0.84 -3.14 7.39
C ALA A 46 2.26 -3.39 7.88
N ILE A 47 2.51 -4.55 8.48
CA ILE A 47 3.82 -4.88 9.02
C ILE A 47 4.91 -4.94 7.95
N PRO A 48 4.69 -5.63 6.80
CA PRO A 48 5.69 -5.62 5.74
C PRO A 48 6.00 -4.22 5.22
N VAL A 49 4.99 -3.38 5.05
CA VAL A 49 5.19 -2.00 4.59
C VAL A 49 6.02 -1.22 5.61
N ALA A 50 5.65 -1.31 6.88
CA ALA A 50 6.36 -0.60 7.94
C ALA A 50 7.82 -1.03 8.03
N LYS A 51 8.09 -2.32 7.91
CA LYS A 51 9.46 -2.83 7.95
C LYS A 51 10.31 -2.29 6.81
N ARG A 52 9.75 -2.24 5.62
CA ARG A 52 10.48 -1.76 4.46
C ARG A 52 10.78 -0.27 4.55
N VAL A 53 9.83 0.51 5.05
CA VAL A 53 10.08 1.94 5.29
C VAL A 53 11.15 2.13 6.37
N ALA A 54 11.05 1.37 7.46
CA ALA A 54 12.03 1.45 8.55
C ALA A 54 13.44 1.06 8.11
N ASN A 55 13.55 0.13 7.14
CA ASN A 55 14.85 -0.30 6.61
C ASN A 55 15.41 0.68 5.56
N GLY A 56 14.72 1.75 5.26
CA GLY A 56 15.17 2.72 4.26
C GLY A 56 14.92 2.30 2.83
N GLU A 57 14.12 1.28 2.59
CA GLU A 57 13.79 0.82 1.24
C GLU A 57 12.78 1.73 0.53
N ALA A 58 12.07 2.55 1.30
CA ALA A 58 11.15 3.54 0.77
C ALA A 58 11.08 4.74 1.72
N ASP A 59 10.68 5.88 1.20
CA ASP A 59 10.53 7.10 1.99
C ASP A 59 9.19 7.14 2.72
N PHE A 60 8.15 6.58 2.10
CA PHE A 60 6.80 6.58 2.66
C PHE A 60 6.11 5.26 2.40
N GLY A 61 5.17 4.92 3.27
CA GLY A 61 4.26 3.81 3.07
C GLY A 61 2.82 4.31 3.04
N ILE A 62 2.02 3.80 2.12
CA ILE A 62 0.60 4.10 2.03
C ILE A 62 -0.16 2.81 2.29
N LEU A 63 -1.03 2.85 3.29
CA LEU A 63 -1.88 1.72 3.66
C LEU A 63 -3.33 2.13 3.48
N ILE A 64 -4.07 1.32 2.76
CA ILE A 64 -5.47 1.59 2.44
C ILE A 64 -6.32 0.48 3.03
N CYS A 65 -7.31 0.86 3.78
CA CYS A 65 -8.24 -0.08 4.42
C CYS A 65 -9.66 0.22 3.95
N GLY A 66 -10.34 -0.79 3.43
CA GLY A 66 -11.70 -0.63 2.94
C GLY A 66 -12.72 -0.31 4.02
N THR A 67 -12.41 -0.62 5.28
CA THR A 67 -13.29 -0.34 6.42
C THR A 67 -12.98 1.00 7.09
N GLY A 68 -11.89 1.65 6.69
CA GLY A 68 -11.47 2.91 7.29
C GLY A 68 -10.84 2.78 8.66
N ILE A 69 -10.49 1.58 9.08
CA ILE A 69 -9.87 1.34 10.39
C ILE A 69 -8.36 1.60 10.36
N GLY A 70 -7.78 1.51 9.20
CA GLY A 70 -6.33 1.63 9.01
C GLY A 70 -5.70 2.99 9.28
#